data_a6628578f19ac69b74a2b55fc52a2fb9
#
_entry.id   a6628578f19ac69b74a2b55fc52a2fb9
#
_cell.length_a   1.000
_cell.length_b   1.000
_cell.length_c   1.000
_cell.angle_alpha   90.00
_cell.angle_beta   90.00
_cell.angle_gamma   90.00
#
_symmetry.space_group_name_H-M   'P 1'
#
loop_
_entity.id
_entity.type
_entity.pdbx_description
1 polymer ?
#
loop_
_entity_poly.entity_id
_entity_poly.type
_entity_poly.pdbx_seq_one_letter_code
_entity_poly.pdbx_strand_id
1 'polypeptide(L)'
;MFSPSSSARSNTLKLTGQYTGEYQLATSSAPAQNVPKPLKTVPHRDEPTFEGAYETLRAYYSALITTLKDGHYASQAVELIHPEDRSAIAEINAVKELYEQKGWYMEFTCSISMQKTEPVGAVKDGDGYVVIYVDAEYSATAVHQPDGTERKVPAITPNSTPHVMLFAEGKWWRISVPYMNERLGTGSDSSGSSGDSHGPAGV
;
A
#
# COMPACT_ATOMS: atom_id res chain seq x y z
N MET A 1 -1.85 36.51 -20.54
CA MET A 1 -2.02 35.11 -20.94
C MET A 1 -0.81 34.35 -20.46
N PHE A 2 -0.90 33.67 -19.33
CA PHE A 2 0.14 32.80 -18.83
C PHE A 2 -0.32 31.36 -19.05
N SER A 3 0.38 30.62 -19.90
CA SER A 3 0.16 29.18 -20.06
C SER A 3 0.83 28.47 -18.89
N PRO A 4 0.12 27.60 -18.15
CA PRO A 4 0.78 26.75 -17.17
C PRO A 4 1.46 25.60 -17.92
N SER A 5 2.78 25.62 -17.94
CA SER A 5 3.60 24.49 -18.39
C SER A 5 3.59 23.44 -17.27
N SER A 6 2.60 22.56 -17.29
CA SER A 6 2.52 21.41 -16.41
C SER A 6 3.46 20.34 -16.94
N SER A 7 4.71 20.39 -16.53
CA SER A 7 5.64 19.27 -16.70
C SER A 7 5.38 18.26 -15.57
N ALA A 8 4.39 17.40 -15.76
CA ALA A 8 4.20 16.22 -14.93
C ALA A 8 5.42 15.30 -15.14
N ARG A 9 6.38 15.38 -14.24
CA ARG A 9 7.47 14.40 -14.18
C ARG A 9 6.91 13.10 -13.66
N SER A 10 6.65 12.15 -14.55
CA SER A 10 6.36 10.77 -14.20
C SER A 10 7.58 10.17 -13.51
N ASN A 11 7.54 10.06 -12.19
CA ASN A 11 8.56 9.36 -11.42
C ASN A 11 8.18 7.89 -11.33
N THR A 12 8.54 7.12 -12.34
CA THR A 12 8.43 5.65 -12.27
C THR A 12 9.40 5.15 -11.20
N LEU A 13 8.86 4.49 -10.18
CA LEU A 13 9.65 3.91 -9.11
C LEU A 13 10.47 2.75 -9.68
N LYS A 14 11.74 2.98 -9.96
CA LYS A 14 12.68 1.90 -10.27
C LYS A 14 13.16 1.33 -8.94
N LEU A 15 12.97 0.04 -8.74
CA LEU A 15 13.56 -0.67 -7.61
C LEU A 15 15.08 -0.66 -7.79
N THR A 16 15.76 0.24 -7.09
CA THR A 16 17.22 0.35 -7.09
C THR A 16 17.78 -0.42 -5.88
N GLY A 17 17.62 -1.75 -5.88
CA GLY A 17 18.26 -2.62 -4.90
C GLY A 17 19.60 -3.15 -5.42
N GLN A 18 20.50 -3.53 -4.52
CA GLN A 18 21.70 -4.29 -4.90
C GLN A 18 21.25 -5.71 -5.28
N TYR A 19 21.48 -6.07 -6.53
CA TYR A 19 21.28 -7.44 -7.00
C TYR A 19 22.48 -8.29 -6.61
N THR A 20 22.19 -9.51 -6.16
CA THR A 20 23.23 -10.54 -5.96
C THR A 20 23.42 -11.42 -7.19
N GLY A 21 22.76 -11.08 -8.29
CA GLY A 21 22.75 -11.79 -9.56
C GLY A 21 21.68 -11.22 -10.49
N GLU A 22 21.47 -11.85 -11.65
CA GLU A 22 20.40 -11.46 -12.55
C GLU A 22 19.04 -11.84 -11.95
N TYR A 23 18.10 -10.88 -11.88
CA TYR A 23 16.74 -11.13 -11.39
C TYR A 23 16.02 -12.11 -12.32
N GLN A 24 15.42 -13.14 -11.70
CA GLN A 24 14.61 -14.12 -12.40
C GLN A 24 13.17 -14.06 -11.91
N LEU A 25 12.22 -13.96 -12.83
CA LEU A 25 10.80 -14.00 -12.54
C LEU A 25 10.39 -15.36 -11.97
N ALA A 26 9.42 -15.37 -11.07
CA ALA A 26 8.79 -16.60 -10.60
C ALA A 26 8.01 -17.27 -11.74
N THR A 27 8.05 -18.58 -11.76
CA THR A 27 7.34 -19.45 -12.71
C THR A 27 6.38 -20.40 -11.97
N SER A 28 5.72 -21.30 -12.67
CA SER A 28 4.91 -22.36 -12.04
C SER A 28 5.74 -23.36 -11.22
N SER A 29 7.03 -23.46 -11.46
CA SER A 29 7.92 -24.45 -10.84
C SER A 29 8.88 -23.89 -9.79
N ALA A 30 9.05 -22.55 -9.75
CA ALA A 30 9.99 -21.91 -8.83
C ALA A 30 9.59 -20.47 -8.49
N PRO A 31 9.81 -20.02 -7.24
CA PRO A 31 9.66 -18.61 -6.86
C PRO A 31 10.72 -17.75 -7.54
N ALA A 32 10.53 -16.42 -7.50
CA ALA A 32 11.48 -15.48 -8.02
C ALA A 32 12.86 -15.60 -7.32
N GLN A 33 13.93 -15.33 -8.07
CA GLN A 33 15.31 -15.35 -7.55
C GLN A 33 15.99 -14.02 -7.73
N ASN A 34 16.97 -13.74 -6.86
CA ASN A 34 17.74 -12.50 -6.88
C ASN A 34 16.85 -11.25 -6.82
N VAL A 35 15.80 -11.30 -6.00
CA VAL A 35 14.86 -10.21 -5.83
C VAL A 35 15.59 -8.98 -5.25
N PRO A 36 15.41 -7.79 -5.85
CA PRO A 36 16.04 -6.57 -5.35
C PRO A 36 15.61 -6.29 -3.91
N LYS A 37 16.57 -5.93 -3.07
CA LYS A 37 16.25 -5.54 -1.69
C LYS A 37 15.52 -4.19 -1.67
N PRO A 38 14.54 -4.01 -0.77
CA PRO A 38 13.87 -2.73 -0.61
C PRO A 38 14.81 -1.65 -0.04
N LEU A 39 14.38 -0.40 -0.13
CA LEU A 39 15.12 0.73 0.45
C LEU A 39 15.26 0.53 1.97
N LYS A 40 16.50 0.64 2.48
CA LYS A 40 16.80 0.48 3.92
C LYS A 40 16.52 1.72 4.73
N THR A 41 16.64 2.88 4.12
CA THR A 41 16.48 4.18 4.79
C THR A 41 15.37 4.96 4.13
N VAL A 42 14.62 5.68 4.94
CA VAL A 42 13.55 6.57 4.51
C VAL A 42 13.97 8.00 4.84
N PRO A 43 14.44 8.78 3.84
CA PRO A 43 14.79 10.17 4.08
C PRO A 43 13.60 10.97 4.60
N HIS A 44 13.85 11.95 5.46
CA HIS A 44 12.84 12.90 5.94
C HIS A 44 11.61 12.29 6.62
N ARG A 45 11.66 11.01 7.04
CA ARG A 45 10.51 10.34 7.65
C ARG A 45 10.04 10.99 8.95
N ASP A 46 10.95 11.62 9.68
CA ASP A 46 10.73 12.33 10.94
C ASP A 46 10.40 13.84 10.76
N GLU A 47 10.35 14.31 9.53
CA GLU A 47 9.99 15.68 9.21
C GLU A 47 8.49 15.78 8.83
N PRO A 48 7.71 16.71 9.45
CA PRO A 48 6.29 16.88 9.15
C PRO A 48 6.06 17.64 7.82
N THR A 49 6.71 17.15 6.76
CA THR A 49 6.69 17.75 5.42
C THR A 49 6.07 16.81 4.40
N PHE A 50 5.57 17.35 3.29
CA PHE A 50 5.09 16.55 2.17
C PHE A 50 6.19 15.63 1.62
N GLU A 51 7.44 16.09 1.57
CA GLU A 51 8.57 15.28 1.12
C GLU A 51 8.77 14.05 2.03
N GLY A 52 8.66 14.23 3.35
CA GLY A 52 8.73 13.12 4.31
C GLY A 52 7.64 12.08 4.10
N ALA A 53 6.39 12.53 3.87
CA ALA A 53 5.28 11.65 3.53
C ALA A 53 5.53 10.90 2.21
N TYR A 54 5.98 11.63 1.18
CA TYR A 54 6.25 11.09 -0.15
C TYR A 54 7.35 10.02 -0.12
N GLU A 55 8.48 10.30 0.54
CA GLU A 55 9.58 9.36 0.66
C GLU A 55 9.20 8.12 1.49
N THR A 56 8.36 8.29 2.53
CA THR A 56 7.83 7.17 3.31
C THR A 56 6.92 6.27 2.46
N LEU A 57 6.02 6.85 1.68
CA LEU A 57 5.17 6.09 0.76
C LEU A 57 5.99 5.38 -0.33
N ARG A 58 7.04 6.04 -0.84
CA ARG A 58 7.97 5.45 -1.79
C ARG A 58 8.70 4.24 -1.22
N ALA A 59 9.16 4.35 0.02
CA ALA A 59 9.79 3.23 0.72
C ALA A 59 8.82 2.09 0.99
N TYR A 60 7.57 2.41 1.38
CA TYR A 60 6.51 1.41 1.54
C TYR A 60 6.28 0.62 0.25
N TYR A 61 6.13 1.29 -0.89
CA TYR A 61 5.94 0.61 -2.16
C TYR A 61 7.16 -0.21 -2.58
N SER A 62 8.37 0.29 -2.33
CA SER A 62 9.58 -0.50 -2.55
C SER A 62 9.55 -1.81 -1.75
N ALA A 63 9.19 -1.75 -0.47
CA ALA A 63 9.07 -2.91 0.39
C ALA A 63 7.91 -3.83 -0.03
N LEU A 64 6.74 -3.28 -0.36
CA LEU A 64 5.58 -4.02 -0.82
C LEU A 64 5.86 -4.82 -2.10
N ILE A 65 6.44 -4.17 -3.12
CA ILE A 65 6.78 -4.81 -4.39
C ILE A 65 7.79 -5.95 -4.16
N THR A 66 8.78 -5.71 -3.31
CA THR A 66 9.76 -6.74 -2.97
C THR A 66 9.08 -7.89 -2.23
N THR A 67 8.17 -7.61 -1.29
CA THR A 67 7.39 -8.61 -0.54
C THR A 67 6.54 -9.48 -1.48
N LEU A 68 5.90 -8.86 -2.48
CA LEU A 68 5.12 -9.60 -3.49
C LEU A 68 5.97 -10.50 -4.40
N LYS A 69 7.28 -10.25 -4.48
CA LYS A 69 8.25 -11.09 -5.18
C LYS A 69 8.96 -12.10 -4.28
N ASP A 70 9.12 -11.73 -3.01
CA ASP A 70 9.77 -12.55 -1.98
C ASP A 70 9.22 -12.16 -0.60
N GLY A 71 8.38 -13.01 -0.04
CA GLY A 71 7.69 -12.79 1.23
C GLY A 71 8.60 -12.52 2.45
N HIS A 72 9.90 -12.81 2.37
CA HIS A 72 10.86 -12.54 3.44
C HIS A 72 11.03 -11.04 3.77
N TYR A 73 10.61 -10.15 2.87
CA TYR A 73 10.70 -8.70 3.08
C TYR A 73 9.45 -8.07 3.71
N ALA A 74 8.44 -8.85 4.08
CA ALA A 74 7.18 -8.37 4.65
C ALA A 74 7.36 -7.47 5.87
N SER A 75 8.30 -7.78 6.76
CA SER A 75 8.59 -6.97 7.96
C SER A 75 8.94 -5.52 7.62
N GLN A 76 9.67 -5.28 6.53
CA GLN A 76 10.05 -3.93 6.11
C GLN A 76 8.87 -3.11 5.60
N ALA A 77 7.87 -3.74 4.97
CA ALA A 77 6.63 -3.07 4.59
C ALA A 77 5.78 -2.77 5.84
N VAL A 78 5.69 -3.71 6.78
CA VAL A 78 4.94 -3.55 8.04
C VAL A 78 5.51 -2.41 8.89
N GLU A 79 6.83 -2.23 8.96
CA GLU A 79 7.49 -1.14 9.69
C GLU A 79 7.12 0.27 9.20
N LEU A 80 6.50 0.38 8.02
CA LEU A 80 6.06 1.64 7.43
C LEU A 80 4.55 1.86 7.56
N ILE A 81 3.82 0.87 8.08
CA ILE A 81 2.39 0.93 8.39
C ILE A 81 2.23 1.32 9.87
N HIS A 82 1.22 2.13 10.18
CA HIS A 82 0.91 2.47 11.57
C HIS A 82 0.62 1.20 12.38
N PRO A 83 1.21 1.03 13.57
CA PRO A 83 1.13 -0.24 14.32
C PRO A 83 -0.28 -0.64 14.73
N GLU A 84 -1.20 0.30 14.83
CA GLU A 84 -2.63 0.02 15.12
C GLU A 84 -3.46 -0.31 13.87
N ASP A 85 -2.94 -0.10 12.67
CA ASP A 85 -3.62 -0.46 11.42
C ASP A 85 -3.52 -1.96 11.15
N ARG A 86 -4.25 -2.73 11.95
CA ARG A 86 -4.24 -4.19 11.92
C ARG A 86 -4.65 -4.77 10.57
N SER A 87 -5.56 -4.09 9.86
CA SER A 87 -6.03 -4.52 8.55
C SER A 87 -4.91 -4.48 7.52
N ALA A 88 -4.21 -3.35 7.40
CA ALA A 88 -3.11 -3.21 6.47
C ALA A 88 -1.92 -4.14 6.82
N ILE A 89 -1.65 -4.34 8.10
CA ILE A 89 -0.62 -5.27 8.56
C ILE A 89 -0.99 -6.72 8.21
N ALA A 90 -2.25 -7.11 8.40
CA ALA A 90 -2.74 -8.45 8.07
C ALA A 90 -2.61 -8.77 6.57
N GLU A 91 -2.88 -7.80 5.69
CA GLU A 91 -2.71 -7.95 4.24
C GLU A 91 -1.25 -8.28 3.86
N ILE A 92 -0.28 -7.60 4.47
CA ILE A 92 1.14 -7.86 4.23
C ILE A 92 1.56 -9.22 4.81
N ASN A 93 1.08 -9.56 6.00
CA ASN A 93 1.39 -10.83 6.64
C ASN A 93 0.81 -12.02 5.87
N ALA A 94 -0.36 -11.88 5.24
CA ALA A 94 -0.91 -12.93 4.37
C ALA A 94 0.01 -13.26 3.18
N VAL A 95 0.71 -12.27 2.63
CA VAL A 95 1.73 -12.52 1.59
C VAL A 95 2.91 -13.29 2.17
N LYS A 96 3.39 -12.89 3.36
CA LYS A 96 4.47 -13.60 4.05
C LYS A 96 4.11 -15.07 4.29
N GLU A 97 2.92 -15.32 4.84
CA GLU A 97 2.42 -16.67 5.12
C GLU A 97 2.32 -17.52 3.85
N LEU A 98 1.87 -16.95 2.72
CA LEU A 98 1.87 -17.64 1.44
C LEU A 98 3.27 -18.16 1.08
N TYR A 99 4.31 -17.33 1.21
CA TYR A 99 5.69 -17.71 0.89
C TYR A 99 6.26 -18.72 1.90
N GLU A 100 5.96 -18.59 3.18
CA GLU A 100 6.35 -19.55 4.24
C GLU A 100 5.76 -20.95 3.98
N GLN A 101 4.54 -20.99 3.40
CA GLN A 101 3.86 -22.21 2.99
C GLN A 101 4.27 -22.69 1.59
N LYS A 102 5.31 -22.12 0.99
CA LYS A 102 5.80 -22.46 -0.36
C LYS A 102 4.83 -22.12 -1.49
N GLY A 103 3.96 -21.15 -1.30
CA GLY A 103 3.24 -20.49 -2.38
C GLY A 103 3.99 -19.22 -2.83
N TRP A 104 3.69 -18.72 -4.02
CA TRP A 104 4.27 -17.46 -4.55
C TRP A 104 3.44 -16.85 -5.67
N TYR A 105 3.65 -15.56 -5.92
CA TYR A 105 3.09 -14.87 -7.08
C TYR A 105 3.94 -15.18 -8.32
N MET A 106 3.28 -15.60 -9.41
CA MET A 106 3.94 -15.96 -10.68
C MET A 106 4.01 -14.73 -11.59
N GLU A 107 5.17 -14.54 -12.21
CA GLU A 107 5.42 -13.48 -13.20
C GLU A 107 4.97 -12.09 -12.74
N PHE A 108 5.13 -11.80 -11.44
CA PHE A 108 4.69 -10.53 -10.88
C PHE A 108 5.53 -9.37 -11.42
N THR A 109 4.86 -8.43 -12.06
CA THR A 109 5.42 -7.14 -12.48
C THR A 109 4.62 -6.01 -11.87
N CYS A 110 5.27 -4.88 -11.66
CA CYS A 110 4.64 -3.70 -11.10
C CYS A 110 5.28 -2.43 -11.66
N SER A 111 4.44 -1.48 -12.06
CA SER A 111 4.82 -0.12 -12.40
C SER A 111 4.07 0.84 -11.49
N ILE A 112 4.77 1.74 -10.83
CA ILE A 112 4.19 2.73 -9.92
C ILE A 112 4.62 4.12 -10.32
N SER A 113 3.65 5.00 -10.47
CA SER A 113 3.84 6.43 -10.63
C SER A 113 3.14 7.16 -9.49
N MET A 114 3.89 7.93 -8.73
CA MET A 114 3.36 8.73 -7.62
C MET A 114 3.24 10.18 -8.09
N GLN A 115 2.05 10.75 -7.92
CA GLN A 115 1.80 12.12 -8.31
C GLN A 115 2.33 13.07 -7.23
N LYS A 116 3.23 13.97 -7.61
CA LYS A 116 3.70 15.07 -6.78
C LYS A 116 2.78 16.29 -6.99
N THR A 117 1.51 16.13 -6.65
CA THR A 117 0.53 17.22 -6.65
C THR A 117 0.51 17.90 -5.29
N GLU A 118 -0.11 19.08 -5.20
CA GLU A 118 -0.33 19.72 -3.90
C GLU A 118 -1.06 18.77 -2.95
N PRO A 119 -0.56 18.58 -1.71
CA PRO A 119 -1.13 17.64 -0.78
C PRO A 119 -2.55 18.06 -0.38
N VAL A 120 -3.45 17.08 -0.36
CA VAL A 120 -4.73 17.23 0.34
C VAL A 120 -4.49 16.85 1.80
N GLY A 121 -4.71 17.80 2.70
CA GLY A 121 -4.42 17.66 4.12
C GLY A 121 -3.21 18.48 4.56
N ALA A 122 -2.96 18.51 5.84
CA ALA A 122 -1.84 19.21 6.46
C ALA A 122 -1.45 18.56 7.79
N VAL A 123 -0.21 18.80 8.21
CA VAL A 123 0.25 18.51 9.57
C VAL A 123 0.13 19.79 10.38
N LYS A 124 -0.53 19.71 11.52
CA LYS A 124 -0.70 20.80 12.46
C LYS A 124 -0.39 20.29 13.86
N ASP A 125 0.40 21.07 14.61
CA ASP A 125 0.76 20.76 16.00
C ASP A 125 1.40 19.37 16.20
N GLY A 126 2.12 18.87 15.18
CA GLY A 126 2.85 17.60 15.24
C GLY A 126 2.01 16.35 14.97
N ASP A 127 0.75 16.52 14.54
CA ASP A 127 -0.13 15.45 14.07
C ASP A 127 -0.87 15.90 12.82
N GLY A 128 -1.20 14.97 11.96
CA GLY A 128 -1.93 15.29 10.73
C GLY A 128 -1.77 14.24 9.64
N TYR A 129 -2.43 14.49 8.52
CA TYR A 129 -2.36 13.57 7.39
C TYR A 129 -2.25 14.30 6.06
N VAL A 130 -1.69 13.62 5.07
CA VAL A 130 -1.72 14.01 3.66
C VAL A 130 -2.16 12.85 2.80
N VAL A 131 -2.82 13.15 1.68
CA VAL A 131 -3.23 12.17 0.69
C VAL A 131 -2.33 12.30 -0.54
N ILE A 132 -1.74 11.19 -0.96
CA ILE A 132 -0.90 11.09 -2.16
C ILE A 132 -1.59 10.16 -3.13
N TYR A 133 -1.80 10.61 -4.37
CA TYR A 133 -2.37 9.79 -5.42
C TYR A 133 -1.29 8.96 -6.11
N VAL A 134 -1.57 7.69 -6.29
CA VAL A 134 -0.66 6.72 -6.88
C VAL A 134 -1.35 6.00 -8.02
N ASP A 135 -0.73 6.03 -9.18
CA ASP A 135 -1.09 5.19 -10.31
C ASP A 135 -0.23 3.93 -10.23
N ALA A 136 -0.84 2.82 -9.88
CA ALA A 136 -0.17 1.55 -9.77
C ALA A 136 -0.74 0.55 -10.77
N GLU A 137 0.12 -0.03 -11.57
CA GLU A 137 -0.21 -1.12 -12.47
C GLU A 137 0.46 -2.40 -11.96
N TYR A 138 -0.36 -3.38 -11.63
CA TYR A 138 0.12 -4.69 -11.19
C TYR A 138 -0.27 -5.74 -12.22
N SER A 139 0.65 -6.61 -12.55
CA SER A 139 0.41 -7.77 -13.36
C SER A 139 1.00 -9.00 -12.69
N ALA A 140 0.18 -10.03 -12.54
CA ALA A 140 0.62 -11.37 -12.18
C ALA A 140 -0.25 -12.36 -12.96
N THR A 141 0.34 -13.44 -13.43
CA THR A 141 -0.44 -14.44 -14.19
C THR A 141 -1.27 -15.29 -13.24
N ALA A 142 -0.68 -15.71 -12.13
CA ALA A 142 -1.36 -16.49 -11.09
C ALA A 142 -0.61 -16.45 -9.76
N VAL A 143 -1.24 -17.02 -8.75
CA VAL A 143 -0.60 -17.38 -7.48
C VAL A 143 -0.45 -18.90 -7.47
N HIS A 144 0.77 -19.37 -7.33
CA HIS A 144 1.06 -20.78 -7.02
C HIS A 144 0.71 -21.01 -5.55
N GLN A 145 -0.19 -21.95 -5.30
CA GLN A 145 -0.68 -22.26 -3.96
C GLN A 145 0.18 -23.34 -3.28
N PRO A 146 0.18 -23.42 -1.95
CA PRO A 146 0.95 -24.43 -1.20
C PRO A 146 0.60 -25.89 -1.56
N ASP A 147 -0.61 -26.13 -2.06
CA ASP A 147 -1.07 -27.46 -2.50
C ASP A 147 -0.68 -27.78 -3.95
N GLY A 148 0.08 -26.91 -4.61
CA GLY A 148 0.53 -27.08 -5.98
C GLY A 148 -0.48 -26.59 -7.03
N THR A 149 -1.65 -26.12 -6.63
CA THR A 149 -2.63 -25.54 -7.57
C THR A 149 -2.27 -24.09 -7.95
N GLU A 150 -2.83 -23.60 -9.03
CA GLU A 150 -2.65 -22.22 -9.50
C GLU A 150 -3.98 -21.47 -9.44
N ARG A 151 -3.98 -20.32 -8.77
CA ARG A 151 -5.12 -19.40 -8.73
C ARG A 151 -4.82 -18.18 -9.58
N LYS A 152 -5.62 -17.96 -10.63
CA LYS A 152 -5.50 -16.75 -11.48
C LYS A 152 -5.69 -15.48 -10.65
N VAL A 153 -4.85 -14.49 -10.91
CA VAL A 153 -4.97 -13.16 -10.32
C VAL A 153 -5.69 -12.26 -11.33
N PRO A 154 -6.76 -11.58 -10.94
CA PRO A 154 -7.40 -10.61 -11.83
C PRO A 154 -6.41 -9.47 -12.12
N ALA A 155 -6.37 -9.03 -13.37
CA ALA A 155 -5.59 -7.86 -13.75
C ALA A 155 -6.15 -6.62 -13.00
N ILE A 156 -5.25 -5.87 -12.37
CA ILE A 156 -5.61 -4.60 -11.73
C ILE A 156 -5.36 -3.52 -12.78
N THR A 157 -6.46 -2.89 -13.21
CA THR A 157 -6.39 -1.76 -14.13
C THR A 157 -5.78 -0.57 -13.38
N PRO A 158 -4.87 0.19 -14.01
CA PRO A 158 -4.31 1.39 -13.41
C PRO A 158 -5.43 2.35 -13.01
N ASN A 159 -5.51 2.67 -11.75
CA ASN A 159 -6.42 3.66 -11.21
C ASN A 159 -5.64 4.57 -10.28
N SER A 160 -5.89 5.88 -10.39
CA SER A 160 -5.32 6.82 -9.43
C SER A 160 -5.93 6.56 -8.06
N THR A 161 -5.17 5.88 -7.21
CA THR A 161 -5.64 5.47 -5.87
C THR A 161 -5.11 6.41 -4.82
N PRO A 162 -5.96 6.98 -3.96
CA PRO A 162 -5.52 7.80 -2.84
C PRO A 162 -4.84 6.94 -1.76
N HIS A 163 -3.66 7.38 -1.34
CA HIS A 163 -2.95 6.81 -0.20
C HIS A 163 -2.84 7.82 0.91
N VAL A 164 -3.26 7.42 2.10
CA VAL A 164 -3.23 8.29 3.27
C VAL A 164 -1.94 8.08 4.03
N MET A 165 -1.22 9.18 4.25
CA MET A 165 -0.02 9.23 5.07
C MET A 165 -0.35 10.01 6.34
N LEU A 166 -0.13 9.40 7.49
CA LEU A 166 -0.33 9.99 8.82
C LEU A 166 1.02 10.39 9.40
N PHE A 167 1.16 11.64 9.85
CA PHE A 167 2.26 12.04 10.71
C PHE A 167 1.80 11.91 12.17
N ALA A 168 2.42 11.03 12.90
CA ALA A 168 2.15 10.81 14.32
C ALA A 168 3.39 10.24 15.00
N GLU A 169 3.56 10.51 16.30
CA GLU A 169 4.71 10.02 17.06
C GLU A 169 6.06 10.43 16.46
N GLY A 170 6.11 11.63 15.85
CA GLY A 170 7.31 12.21 15.26
C GLY A 170 7.77 11.57 13.95
N LYS A 171 6.92 10.83 13.24
CA LYS A 171 7.26 10.23 11.94
C LYS A 171 6.04 9.96 11.06
N TRP A 172 6.29 9.75 9.77
CA TRP A 172 5.26 9.37 8.81
C TRP A 172 4.97 7.87 8.82
N TRP A 173 3.67 7.56 8.66
CA TRP A 173 3.12 6.23 8.56
C TRP A 173 2.17 6.12 7.38
N ARG A 174 2.21 5.00 6.68
CA ARG A 174 1.10 4.64 5.77
C ARG A 174 -0.05 4.11 6.60
N ILE A 175 -1.28 4.55 6.29
CA ILE A 175 -2.51 4.03 6.91
C ILE A 175 -3.54 3.63 5.85
N SER A 176 -4.39 2.66 6.18
CA SER A 176 -5.52 2.27 5.36
C SER A 176 -6.69 3.24 5.51
N VAL A 177 -7.56 3.31 4.50
CA VAL A 177 -8.80 4.11 4.58
C VAL A 177 -9.72 3.63 5.71
N PRO A 178 -9.92 2.31 5.94
CA PRO A 178 -10.68 1.85 7.11
C PRO A 178 -10.14 2.37 8.44
N TYR A 179 -8.84 2.27 8.67
CA TYR A 179 -8.21 2.78 9.89
C TYR A 179 -8.35 4.30 10.03
N MET A 180 -8.19 5.04 8.92
CA MET A 180 -8.41 6.49 8.92
C MET A 180 -9.84 6.84 9.35
N ASN A 181 -10.84 6.15 8.79
CA ASN A 181 -12.25 6.40 9.12
C ASN A 181 -12.56 6.09 10.59
N GLU A 182 -12.00 5.02 11.15
CA GLU A 182 -12.13 4.68 12.57
C GLU A 182 -11.51 5.77 13.46
N ARG A 183 -10.28 6.20 13.14
CA ARG A 183 -9.56 7.23 13.91
C ARG A 183 -10.24 8.61 13.86
N LEU A 184 -10.82 8.99 12.73
CA LEU A 184 -11.51 10.27 12.55
C LEU A 184 -12.99 10.23 13.01
N GLY A 185 -13.49 9.10 13.47
CA GLY A 185 -14.88 8.93 13.89
C GLY A 185 -15.89 9.06 12.75
N THR A 186 -15.45 8.91 11.50
CA THR A 186 -16.33 8.98 10.32
C THR A 186 -16.96 7.64 9.95
N GLY A 187 -16.76 6.61 10.79
CA GLY A 187 -17.44 5.33 10.70
C GLY A 187 -18.94 5.57 10.90
N SER A 188 -19.72 5.43 9.84
CA SER A 188 -21.17 5.59 9.88
C SER A 188 -21.78 4.71 10.94
N ASP A 189 -22.35 5.31 12.00
CA ASP A 189 -23.36 4.70 12.84
C ASP A 189 -24.59 4.37 11.98
N SER A 190 -24.50 3.30 11.20
CA SER A 190 -25.68 2.66 10.61
C SER A 190 -26.30 1.68 11.61
N SER A 191 -26.48 2.13 12.85
CA SER A 191 -27.43 1.50 13.77
C SER A 191 -28.82 1.94 13.34
N GLY A 192 -29.46 1.08 12.55
CA GLY A 192 -30.84 1.24 12.10
C GLY A 192 -31.76 1.50 13.28
N SER A 193 -32.35 2.66 13.29
CA SER A 193 -33.58 2.93 14.04
C SER A 193 -34.70 2.04 13.46
N SER A 194 -34.89 0.86 14.03
CA SER A 194 -36.13 0.11 13.91
C SER A 194 -37.19 0.87 14.66
N GLY A 195 -37.90 1.76 13.97
CA GLY A 195 -39.11 2.39 14.45
C GLY A 195 -40.20 1.34 14.60
N ASP A 196 -40.43 0.91 15.82
CA ASP A 196 -41.65 0.25 16.25
C ASP A 196 -42.84 1.21 16.10
N SER A 197 -43.55 1.10 14.97
CA SER A 197 -44.89 1.67 14.81
C SER A 197 -45.91 0.66 15.29
N HIS A 198 -46.19 0.68 16.58
CA HIS A 198 -47.46 0.15 17.12
C HIS A 198 -48.60 1.08 16.68
N GLY A 199 -49.39 0.67 15.71
CA GLY A 199 -50.68 1.25 15.40
C GLY A 199 -51.76 0.55 16.25
N PRO A 200 -52.76 1.29 16.82
CA PRO A 200 -53.74 0.68 17.68
C PRO A 200 -54.83 -0.06 16.91
N ALA A 201 -55.25 -1.20 17.44
CA ALA A 201 -56.45 -1.91 17.04
C ALA A 201 -57.67 -1.06 17.34
N GLY A 202 -58.60 -0.99 16.40
CA GLY A 202 -59.88 -0.37 16.51
C GLY A 202 -60.93 -1.04 15.64
N VAL A 203 -61.83 -1.78 16.31
CA VAL A 203 -63.19 -2.23 15.96
C VAL A 203 -63.35 -3.15 14.75
#